data_7bbcb3200955f6f6517ad5f744497084
#
_entry.id   7bbcb3200955f6f6517ad5f744497084
#
_cell.length_a   1.000
_cell.length_b   1.000
_cell.length_c   1.000
_cell.angle_alpha   90.00
_cell.angle_beta   90.00
_cell.angle_gamma   90.00
#
_symmetry.space_group_name_H-M   'P 1'
#
loop_
_entity.id
_entity.type
_entity.pdbx_description
1 polymer ?
#
loop_
_entity_poly.entity_id
_entity_poly.type
_entity_poly.pdbx_seq_one_letter_code
_entity_poly.pdbx_strand_id
1 'polypeptide(L)'
;MTLNTIAIQNLLRRKGKAILILVGLVLGIGTVITVISFSDAVTGDINHKLEKYGANILIVPRTENLSLSYGGIQMGGISFDMQELRETDLAAVKHIKNYKNIAAMGPMALGAVRVNDRPVMLAGVDFEEARILKPWWKIEGRQPEANTILAGAEAARVIGITVGDTLEIAGNPVSVTGILKPTGSQDDQLLFTTLATAQELLGMPGQVSMVEVAALCAGCPIEEMVRQISEVLPGAKVMAIQQVVKGRMETLAQFKKLSFGVSIIIILIGSLVVLVTMTGSVRERKAEIGVFRAIGFRQWHVMRIILMEATLISIGAGVVGYLASMGATRLALMLFADNPHVAVPWNMALAAGALGMSLLVGVTASIYPALTAARMDPNDALRAL
;
A
#
# COMPACT_ATOMS: atom_id res chain seq x y z
N MET A 1 -13.87 -7.96 -51.37
CA MET A 1 -12.90 -7.81 -50.25
C MET A 1 -13.34 -6.61 -49.42
N THR A 2 -13.52 -6.79 -48.11
CA THR A 2 -13.83 -5.68 -47.20
C THR A 2 -12.57 -4.98 -46.74
N LEU A 3 -12.64 -3.68 -46.36
CA LEU A 3 -11.51 -2.92 -45.85
C LEU A 3 -10.86 -3.59 -44.61
N ASN A 4 -11.68 -4.26 -43.80
CA ASN A 4 -11.25 -5.01 -42.61
C ASN A 4 -10.35 -6.20 -43.00
N THR A 5 -10.70 -6.94 -44.04
CA THR A 5 -9.90 -8.09 -44.51
C THR A 5 -8.52 -7.64 -45.00
N ILE A 6 -8.46 -6.47 -45.68
CA ILE A 6 -7.19 -5.89 -46.14
C ILE A 6 -6.31 -5.52 -44.96
N ALA A 7 -6.83 -4.85 -43.91
CA ALA A 7 -6.09 -4.46 -42.73
C ALA A 7 -5.51 -5.68 -41.99
N ILE A 8 -6.31 -6.74 -41.81
CA ILE A 8 -5.87 -7.97 -41.12
C ILE A 8 -4.79 -8.69 -41.94
N GLN A 9 -4.94 -8.84 -43.24
CA GLN A 9 -3.94 -9.48 -44.08
C GLN A 9 -2.60 -8.73 -44.11
N ASN A 10 -2.66 -7.40 -44.07
CA ASN A 10 -1.48 -6.55 -44.00
C ASN A 10 -0.71 -6.75 -42.70
N LEU A 11 -1.40 -6.83 -41.57
CA LEU A 11 -0.82 -7.13 -40.28
C LEU A 11 -0.13 -8.50 -40.28
N LEU A 12 -0.77 -9.51 -40.80
CA LEU A 12 -0.24 -10.88 -40.87
C LEU A 12 0.99 -11.01 -41.80
N ARG A 13 1.08 -10.20 -42.84
CA ARG A 13 2.24 -10.15 -43.74
C ARG A 13 3.47 -9.47 -43.10
N ARG A 14 3.27 -8.52 -42.15
CA ARG A 14 4.35 -7.71 -41.52
C ARG A 14 4.42 -7.88 -40.03
N LYS A 15 4.45 -9.13 -39.58
CA LYS A 15 4.43 -9.51 -38.15
C LYS A 15 5.50 -8.79 -37.31
N GLY A 16 6.73 -8.63 -37.85
CA GLY A 16 7.82 -7.99 -37.09
C GLY A 16 7.52 -6.55 -36.69
N LYS A 17 6.91 -5.75 -37.60
CA LYS A 17 6.54 -4.36 -37.29
C LYS A 17 5.34 -4.28 -36.36
N ALA A 18 4.34 -5.14 -36.58
CA ALA A 18 3.19 -5.24 -35.70
C ALA A 18 3.61 -5.60 -34.27
N ILE A 19 4.55 -6.54 -34.11
CA ILE A 19 5.13 -6.92 -32.82
C ILE A 19 5.90 -5.74 -32.18
N LEU A 20 6.70 -5.00 -32.94
CA LEU A 20 7.45 -3.86 -32.42
C LEU A 20 6.52 -2.77 -31.86
N ILE A 21 5.43 -2.44 -32.59
CA ILE A 21 4.42 -1.50 -32.14
C ILE A 21 3.71 -2.04 -30.89
N LEU A 22 3.31 -3.32 -30.91
CA LEU A 22 2.64 -3.97 -29.79
C LEU A 22 3.52 -3.95 -28.54
N VAL A 23 4.80 -4.32 -28.63
CA VAL A 23 5.75 -4.29 -27.49
C VAL A 23 5.92 -2.88 -26.97
N GLY A 24 6.08 -1.87 -27.82
CA GLY A 24 6.18 -0.47 -27.38
C GLY A 24 4.95 0.00 -26.60
N LEU A 25 3.76 -0.32 -27.07
CA LEU A 25 2.51 0.00 -26.37
C LEU A 25 2.32 -0.82 -25.09
N VAL A 26 2.64 -2.12 -25.11
CA VAL A 26 2.55 -3.01 -23.94
C VAL A 26 3.47 -2.51 -22.83
N LEU A 27 4.71 -2.12 -23.14
CA LEU A 27 5.64 -1.57 -22.15
C LEU A 27 5.10 -0.26 -21.57
N GLY A 28 4.62 0.67 -22.41
CA GLY A 28 4.10 1.95 -21.94
C GLY A 28 2.90 1.78 -21.02
N ILE A 29 1.88 1.07 -21.48
CA ILE A 29 0.62 0.88 -20.75
C ILE A 29 0.83 -0.05 -19.55
N GLY A 30 1.58 -1.13 -19.75
CA GLY A 30 1.90 -2.09 -18.71
C GLY A 30 2.58 -1.42 -17.50
N THR A 31 3.53 -0.51 -17.74
CA THR A 31 4.20 0.24 -16.66
C THR A 31 3.21 1.10 -15.86
N VAL A 32 2.33 1.84 -16.55
CA VAL A 32 1.32 2.68 -15.87
C VAL A 32 0.40 1.83 -15.00
N ILE A 33 -0.15 0.76 -15.56
CA ILE A 33 -1.08 -0.12 -14.84
C ILE A 33 -0.37 -0.83 -13.68
N THR A 34 0.89 -1.26 -13.85
CA THR A 34 1.69 -1.89 -12.79
C THR A 34 1.87 -0.93 -11.60
N VAL A 35 2.21 0.33 -11.87
CA VAL A 35 2.40 1.36 -10.81
C VAL A 35 1.10 1.61 -10.06
N ILE A 36 -0.02 1.76 -10.77
CA ILE A 36 -1.32 1.97 -10.14
C ILE A 36 -1.70 0.74 -9.30
N SER A 37 -1.65 -0.46 -9.89
CA SER A 37 -2.03 -1.72 -9.21
C SER A 37 -1.14 -2.02 -8.00
N PHE A 38 0.17 -1.76 -8.10
CA PHE A 38 1.10 -1.92 -6.98
C PHE A 38 0.78 -0.95 -5.84
N SER A 39 0.57 0.34 -6.18
CA SER A 39 0.21 1.36 -5.19
C SER A 39 -1.11 1.04 -4.49
N ASP A 40 -2.12 0.60 -5.24
CA ASP A 40 -3.42 0.25 -4.69
C ASP A 40 -3.36 -1.01 -3.81
N ALA A 41 -2.57 -2.01 -4.21
CA ALA A 41 -2.35 -3.23 -3.43
C ALA A 41 -1.63 -2.94 -2.09
N VAL A 42 -0.57 -2.14 -2.10
CA VAL A 42 0.17 -1.75 -0.88
C VAL A 42 -0.71 -0.88 0.03
N THR A 43 -1.44 0.09 -0.52
CA THR A 43 -2.36 0.93 0.25
C THR A 43 -3.50 0.09 0.85
N GLY A 44 -4.04 -0.86 0.08
CA GLY A 44 -5.07 -1.79 0.55
C GLY A 44 -4.58 -2.69 1.69
N ASP A 45 -3.36 -3.23 1.62
CA ASP A 45 -2.76 -4.03 2.68
C ASP A 45 -2.56 -3.22 3.97
N ILE A 46 -2.08 -1.98 3.84
CA ILE A 46 -1.93 -1.06 4.97
C ILE A 46 -3.30 -0.76 5.60
N ASN A 47 -4.31 -0.41 4.81
CA ASN A 47 -5.65 -0.14 5.33
C ASN A 47 -6.26 -1.37 6.02
N HIS A 48 -6.11 -2.56 5.40
CA HIS A 48 -6.62 -3.79 6.00
C HIS A 48 -5.91 -4.17 7.31
N LYS A 49 -4.61 -3.89 7.41
CA LYS A 49 -3.87 -4.03 8.66
C LYS A 49 -4.39 -3.04 9.71
N LEU A 50 -4.64 -1.79 9.32
CA LEU A 50 -5.19 -0.75 10.21
C LEU A 50 -6.62 -1.06 10.67
N GLU A 51 -7.47 -1.60 9.82
CA GLU A 51 -8.83 -2.01 10.18
C GLU A 51 -8.85 -3.19 11.18
N LYS A 52 -7.82 -4.02 11.17
CA LYS A 52 -7.64 -5.09 12.16
C LYS A 52 -7.20 -4.58 13.53
N TYR A 53 -6.60 -3.40 13.62
CA TYR A 53 -6.27 -2.79 14.91
C TYR A 53 -7.53 -2.20 15.52
N GLY A 54 -7.98 -2.73 16.65
CA GLY A 54 -9.10 -2.20 17.41
C GLY A 54 -8.83 -0.78 17.92
N ALA A 55 -7.58 -0.51 18.35
CA ALA A 55 -7.13 0.83 18.73
C ALA A 55 -6.83 1.69 17.50
N ASN A 56 -7.32 2.93 17.51
CA ASN A 56 -7.06 3.91 16.45
C ASN A 56 -6.50 5.26 16.95
N ILE A 57 -6.45 5.45 18.28
CA ILE A 57 -5.82 6.59 18.94
C ILE A 57 -4.85 6.05 19.98
N LEU A 58 -3.67 6.66 20.07
CA LEU A 58 -2.63 6.39 21.06
C LEU A 58 -2.39 7.64 21.90
N ILE A 59 -2.40 7.48 23.20
CA ILE A 59 -2.05 8.52 24.18
C ILE A 59 -0.75 8.09 24.85
N VAL A 60 0.26 8.93 24.81
CA VAL A 60 1.56 8.70 25.45
C VAL A 60 1.94 9.90 26.31
N PRO A 61 2.76 9.74 27.35
CA PRO A 61 3.28 10.86 28.10
C PRO A 61 3.97 11.87 27.17
N ARG A 62 3.80 13.15 27.43
CA ARG A 62 4.51 14.19 26.70
C ARG A 62 5.95 14.24 27.21
N THR A 63 6.87 13.89 26.33
CA THR A 63 8.31 14.00 26.60
C THR A 63 8.85 15.15 25.78
N GLU A 64 9.47 16.14 26.42
CA GLU A 64 10.28 17.13 25.74
C GLU A 64 11.67 16.52 25.49
N ASN A 65 11.80 15.84 24.38
CA ASN A 65 13.07 15.27 23.95
C ASN A 65 13.78 16.24 23.00
N LEU A 66 14.91 16.78 23.42
CA LEU A 66 15.89 17.34 22.51
C LEU A 66 16.65 16.18 21.84
N SER A 67 16.13 15.68 20.74
CA SER A 67 16.86 14.74 19.90
C SER A 67 17.89 15.49 19.08
N LEU A 68 19.17 15.31 19.37
CA LEU A 68 20.26 15.83 18.55
C LEU A 68 20.45 14.89 17.37
N SER A 69 20.01 15.33 16.19
CA SER A 69 20.25 14.66 14.92
C SER A 69 21.34 15.41 14.16
N TYR A 70 22.50 14.81 14.00
CA TYR A 70 23.60 15.36 13.21
C TYR A 70 23.87 14.45 12.01
N GLY A 71 23.68 14.99 10.80
CA GLY A 71 23.94 14.24 9.56
C GLY A 71 23.08 12.99 9.33
N GLY A 72 21.85 12.94 9.90
CA GLY A 72 20.96 11.77 9.77
C GLY A 72 21.21 10.65 10.77
N ILE A 73 22.19 10.79 11.66
CA ILE A 73 22.48 9.86 12.76
C ILE A 73 21.87 10.45 14.03
N GLN A 74 20.98 9.72 14.70
CA GLN A 74 20.49 10.08 16.02
C GLN A 74 21.59 9.80 17.05
N MET A 75 22.20 10.87 17.55
CA MET A 75 23.29 10.80 18.56
C MET A 75 22.75 10.87 20.00
N GLY A 76 21.64 10.19 20.29
CA GLY A 76 21.04 10.19 21.61
C GLY A 76 20.25 11.48 21.91
N GLY A 77 19.20 11.38 22.71
CA GLY A 77 18.42 12.49 23.21
C GLY A 77 18.58 12.60 24.71
N ILE A 78 18.71 13.83 25.24
CA ILE A 78 18.56 14.08 26.66
C ILE A 78 17.06 14.32 26.87
N SER A 79 16.41 13.44 27.61
CA SER A 79 15.03 13.60 28.03
C SER A 79 15.02 14.52 29.25
N PHE A 80 14.49 15.72 29.09
CA PHE A 80 14.17 16.61 30.19
C PHE A 80 12.69 16.42 30.51
N ASP A 81 12.35 16.20 31.77
CA ASP A 81 10.99 16.07 32.31
C ASP A 81 10.07 15.14 31.48
N MET A 82 10.15 13.83 31.78
CA MET A 82 9.06 12.92 31.39
C MET A 82 7.86 13.25 32.29
N GLN A 83 6.82 13.83 31.70
CA GLN A 83 5.56 13.96 32.41
C GLN A 83 4.99 12.56 32.59
N GLU A 84 4.63 12.23 33.83
CA GLU A 84 3.99 10.96 34.15
C GLU A 84 2.53 11.02 33.74
N LEU A 85 2.03 10.00 33.05
CA LEU A 85 0.62 9.81 32.79
C LEU A 85 0.05 8.89 33.89
N ARG A 86 -0.95 9.36 34.61
CA ARG A 86 -1.58 8.58 35.68
C ARG A 86 -2.95 8.06 35.27
N GLU A 87 -3.34 6.92 35.82
CA GLU A 87 -4.70 6.39 35.64
C GLU A 87 -5.78 7.38 36.05
N THR A 88 -5.54 8.17 37.11
CA THR A 88 -6.46 9.20 37.59
C THR A 88 -6.74 10.27 36.55
N ASP A 89 -5.74 10.61 35.71
CA ASP A 89 -5.88 11.64 34.69
C ASP A 89 -6.82 11.19 33.57
N LEU A 90 -6.88 9.88 33.32
CA LEU A 90 -7.75 9.30 32.29
C LEU A 90 -9.23 9.50 32.59
N ALA A 91 -9.60 9.75 33.84
CA ALA A 91 -10.96 10.08 34.21
C ALA A 91 -11.48 11.36 33.51
N ALA A 92 -10.58 12.30 33.16
CA ALA A 92 -10.92 13.52 32.43
C ALA A 92 -11.45 13.22 31.02
N VAL A 93 -10.99 12.13 30.39
CA VAL A 93 -11.46 11.72 29.06
C VAL A 93 -12.95 11.38 29.05
N LYS A 94 -13.51 10.92 30.17
CA LYS A 94 -14.94 10.64 30.29
C LYS A 94 -15.83 11.87 30.13
N HIS A 95 -15.27 13.06 30.26
CA HIS A 95 -16.01 14.34 30.20
C HIS A 95 -15.94 15.03 28.81
N ILE A 96 -15.23 14.44 27.82
CA ILE A 96 -15.20 15.01 26.47
C ILE A 96 -16.57 14.87 25.79
N LYS A 97 -16.88 15.78 24.88
CA LYS A 97 -18.16 15.83 24.16
C LYS A 97 -18.50 14.53 23.44
N ASN A 98 -17.48 13.89 22.86
CA ASN A 98 -17.65 12.69 22.02
C ASN A 98 -17.27 11.39 22.75
N TYR A 99 -17.28 11.36 24.09
CA TYR A 99 -16.96 10.16 24.87
C TYR A 99 -17.76 8.92 24.47
N LYS A 100 -19.04 9.09 24.08
CA LYS A 100 -19.90 7.99 23.64
C LYS A 100 -19.39 7.25 22.40
N ASN A 101 -18.46 7.86 21.66
CA ASN A 101 -17.82 7.24 20.51
C ASN A 101 -16.57 6.44 20.87
N ILE A 102 -16.15 6.44 22.14
CA ILE A 102 -15.06 5.59 22.63
C ILE A 102 -15.66 4.22 22.96
N ALA A 103 -15.23 3.21 22.21
CA ALA A 103 -15.64 1.83 22.43
C ALA A 103 -14.82 1.14 23.53
N ALA A 104 -13.53 1.48 23.62
CA ALA A 104 -12.61 0.95 24.62
C ALA A 104 -11.46 1.92 24.86
N MET A 105 -10.94 1.93 26.08
CA MET A 105 -9.79 2.73 26.51
C MET A 105 -8.92 1.90 27.44
N GLY A 106 -7.85 1.30 26.91
CA GLY A 106 -6.95 0.39 27.62
C GLY A 106 -5.66 1.08 28.05
N PRO A 107 -5.51 1.44 29.33
CA PRO A 107 -4.23 1.86 29.86
C PRO A 107 -3.24 0.70 29.85
N MET A 108 -1.97 1.00 29.57
CA MET A 108 -0.89 0.03 29.53
C MET A 108 0.33 0.53 30.29
N ALA A 109 0.82 -0.30 31.20
CA ALA A 109 2.11 -0.11 31.85
C ALA A 109 3.16 -0.98 31.16
N LEU A 110 4.22 -0.39 30.63
CA LEU A 110 5.29 -1.07 29.91
C LEU A 110 6.62 -0.86 30.61
N GLY A 111 7.38 -1.94 30.75
CA GLY A 111 8.73 -1.86 31.30
C GLY A 111 9.54 -3.12 31.02
N ALA A 112 10.86 -2.98 31.10
CA ALA A 112 11.77 -4.10 30.93
C ALA A 112 11.93 -4.82 32.29
N VAL A 113 11.78 -6.14 32.29
CA VAL A 113 12.02 -7.03 33.43
C VAL A 113 13.06 -8.09 33.06
N ARG A 114 13.66 -8.73 34.06
CA ARG A 114 14.54 -9.88 33.84
C ARG A 114 13.82 -11.17 34.16
N VAL A 115 13.90 -12.10 33.25
CA VAL A 115 13.39 -13.47 33.40
C VAL A 115 14.54 -14.40 33.03
N ASN A 116 15.00 -15.25 33.95
CA ASN A 116 16.14 -16.15 33.74
C ASN A 116 17.35 -15.40 33.12
N ASP A 117 17.74 -14.27 33.72
CA ASP A 117 18.82 -13.37 33.30
C ASP A 117 18.65 -12.73 31.90
N ARG A 118 17.53 -12.95 31.21
CA ARG A 118 17.25 -12.34 29.94
C ARG A 118 16.33 -11.11 30.10
N PRO A 119 16.62 -9.99 29.44
CA PRO A 119 15.74 -8.85 29.44
C PRO A 119 14.53 -9.14 28.56
N VAL A 120 13.32 -8.93 29.10
CA VAL A 120 12.04 -9.11 28.41
C VAL A 120 11.15 -7.92 28.74
N MET A 121 10.29 -7.53 27.80
CA MET A 121 9.31 -6.48 28.03
C MET A 121 8.06 -7.05 28.70
N LEU A 122 7.67 -6.46 29.82
CA LEU A 122 6.41 -6.73 30.52
C LEU A 122 5.41 -5.63 30.19
N ALA A 123 4.19 -6.03 29.86
CA ALA A 123 3.06 -5.17 29.60
C ALA A 123 1.93 -5.47 30.58
N GLY A 124 1.53 -4.51 31.37
CA GLY A 124 0.31 -4.55 32.18
C GLY A 124 -0.86 -4.00 31.37
N VAL A 125 -1.93 -4.75 31.25
CA VAL A 125 -3.11 -4.35 30.50
C VAL A 125 -4.41 -4.62 31.27
N ASP A 126 -5.46 -3.88 30.92
CA ASP A 126 -6.81 -4.27 31.28
C ASP A 126 -7.33 -5.27 30.25
N PHE A 127 -7.54 -6.52 30.66
CA PHE A 127 -7.96 -7.59 29.75
C PHE A 127 -9.40 -7.46 29.27
N GLU A 128 -10.27 -6.75 29.98
CA GLU A 128 -11.64 -6.48 29.51
C GLU A 128 -11.60 -5.49 28.32
N GLU A 129 -10.83 -4.41 28.47
CA GLU A 129 -10.62 -3.45 27.39
C GLU A 129 -9.82 -4.09 26.23
N ALA A 130 -8.85 -4.95 26.55
CA ALA A 130 -8.03 -5.64 25.54
C ALA A 130 -8.86 -6.53 24.61
N ARG A 131 -9.99 -7.08 25.03
CA ARG A 131 -10.90 -7.85 24.14
C ARG A 131 -11.39 -7.02 22.96
N ILE A 132 -11.64 -5.72 23.19
CA ILE A 132 -12.10 -4.78 22.14
C ILE A 132 -10.91 -4.21 21.38
N LEU A 133 -9.82 -3.87 22.09
CA LEU A 133 -8.63 -3.26 21.52
C LEU A 133 -7.79 -4.23 20.70
N LYS A 134 -7.79 -5.52 21.06
CA LYS A 134 -6.98 -6.58 20.46
C LYS A 134 -7.84 -7.82 20.11
N PRO A 135 -8.84 -7.67 19.22
CA PRO A 135 -9.79 -8.75 18.91
C PRO A 135 -9.15 -9.95 18.22
N TRP A 136 -7.90 -9.81 17.76
CA TRP A 136 -7.11 -10.90 17.14
C TRP A 136 -6.39 -11.78 18.15
N TRP A 137 -6.35 -11.42 19.44
CA TRP A 137 -5.72 -12.24 20.46
C TRP A 137 -6.45 -13.58 20.61
N LYS A 138 -5.72 -14.65 20.42
CA LYS A 138 -6.17 -16.01 20.70
C LYS A 138 -5.25 -16.61 21.74
N ILE A 139 -5.79 -16.89 22.92
CA ILE A 139 -5.05 -17.38 24.07
C ILE A 139 -5.15 -18.90 24.12
N GLU A 140 -4.01 -19.58 24.23
CA GLU A 140 -3.92 -20.97 24.62
C GLU A 140 -3.69 -21.04 26.12
N GLY A 141 -4.63 -21.56 26.87
CA GLY A 141 -4.65 -21.52 28.33
C GLY A 141 -5.73 -20.63 28.90
N ARG A 142 -5.43 -19.89 29.95
CA ARG A 142 -6.34 -18.98 30.64
C ARG A 142 -5.85 -17.53 30.57
N GLN A 143 -6.81 -16.59 30.63
CA GLN A 143 -6.52 -15.18 30.79
C GLN A 143 -5.83 -14.93 32.13
N PRO A 144 -4.83 -14.07 32.22
CA PRO A 144 -4.14 -13.78 33.48
C PRO A 144 -5.06 -13.10 34.51
N GLU A 145 -4.81 -13.46 35.75
CA GLU A 145 -5.32 -12.83 36.94
C GLU A 145 -4.16 -12.18 37.72
N ALA A 146 -4.39 -11.75 38.97
CA ALA A 146 -3.32 -11.20 39.79
C ALA A 146 -2.15 -12.19 39.93
N ASN A 147 -0.92 -11.71 39.80
CA ASN A 147 0.33 -12.47 39.88
C ASN A 147 0.46 -13.63 38.87
N THR A 148 -0.19 -13.52 37.75
CA THR A 148 -0.04 -14.47 36.63
C THR A 148 0.25 -13.74 35.33
N ILE A 149 0.85 -14.46 34.37
CA ILE A 149 1.22 -13.88 33.07
C ILE A 149 0.68 -14.68 31.88
N LEU A 150 0.47 -13.95 30.81
CA LEU A 150 0.25 -14.45 29.46
C LEU A 150 1.50 -14.15 28.64
N ALA A 151 2.12 -15.14 28.03
CA ALA A 151 3.31 -14.94 27.22
C ALA A 151 2.93 -14.73 25.74
N GLY A 152 3.55 -13.79 25.05
CA GLY A 152 3.52 -13.70 23.61
C GLY A 152 4.23 -14.91 22.97
N ALA A 153 3.81 -15.32 21.78
CA ALA A 153 4.30 -16.53 21.13
C ALA A 153 5.83 -16.57 20.96
N GLU A 154 6.42 -15.44 20.55
CA GLU A 154 7.87 -15.33 20.37
C GLU A 154 8.61 -15.22 21.70
N ALA A 155 8.06 -14.46 22.66
CA ALA A 155 8.61 -14.39 24.02
C ALA A 155 8.67 -15.78 24.68
N ALA A 156 7.57 -16.55 24.59
CA ALA A 156 7.52 -17.91 25.09
C ALA A 156 8.58 -18.82 24.45
N ARG A 157 8.74 -18.72 23.13
CA ARG A 157 9.72 -19.50 22.36
C ARG A 157 11.16 -19.14 22.75
N VAL A 158 11.47 -17.84 22.86
CA VAL A 158 12.83 -17.35 23.14
C VAL A 158 13.26 -17.63 24.59
N ILE A 159 12.32 -17.52 25.55
CA ILE A 159 12.60 -17.78 26.96
C ILE A 159 12.58 -19.31 27.25
N GLY A 160 11.83 -20.06 26.45
CA GLY A 160 11.65 -21.50 26.61
C GLY A 160 10.63 -21.85 27.70
N ILE A 161 9.51 -21.11 27.78
CA ILE A 161 8.45 -21.27 28.77
C ILE A 161 7.20 -21.89 28.19
N THR A 162 6.48 -22.62 29.04
CA THR A 162 5.22 -23.29 28.72
C THR A 162 4.13 -22.91 29.73
N VAL A 163 2.87 -23.20 29.38
CA VAL A 163 1.74 -22.97 30.29
C VAL A 163 1.91 -23.85 31.54
N GLY A 164 1.83 -23.22 32.69
CA GLY A 164 1.99 -23.87 34.00
C GLY A 164 3.37 -23.64 34.66
N ASP A 165 4.35 -23.07 33.91
CA ASP A 165 5.63 -22.73 34.46
C ASP A 165 5.52 -21.56 35.46
N THR A 166 6.44 -21.49 36.42
CA THR A 166 6.56 -20.35 37.35
C THR A 166 7.87 -19.63 37.05
N LEU A 167 7.78 -18.32 36.84
CA LEU A 167 8.92 -17.44 36.57
C LEU A 167 9.17 -16.55 37.78
N GLU A 168 10.41 -16.16 37.99
CA GLU A 168 10.76 -15.12 38.95
C GLU A 168 10.91 -13.78 38.22
N ILE A 169 10.05 -12.82 38.54
CA ILE A 169 10.06 -11.47 37.97
C ILE A 169 10.19 -10.46 39.13
N ALA A 170 11.24 -9.66 39.09
CA ALA A 170 11.53 -8.68 40.16
C ALA A 170 11.49 -9.27 41.59
N GLY A 171 11.93 -10.53 41.76
CA GLY A 171 11.92 -11.23 43.04
C GLY A 171 10.57 -11.83 43.45
N ASN A 172 9.54 -11.74 42.58
CA ASN A 172 8.21 -12.30 42.82
C ASN A 172 7.95 -13.52 41.91
N PRO A 173 7.43 -14.63 42.46
CA PRO A 173 7.03 -15.77 41.65
C PRO A 173 5.73 -15.47 40.91
N VAL A 174 5.75 -15.64 39.60
CA VAL A 174 4.60 -15.37 38.70
C VAL A 174 4.36 -16.60 37.81
N SER A 175 3.14 -17.11 37.79
CA SER A 175 2.81 -18.31 37.01
C SER A 175 2.34 -17.97 35.59
N VAL A 176 2.75 -18.78 34.61
CA VAL A 176 2.32 -18.67 33.21
C VAL A 176 0.98 -19.34 33.03
N THR A 177 -0.10 -18.58 32.84
CA THR A 177 -1.47 -19.12 32.66
C THR A 177 -1.86 -19.36 31.23
N GLY A 178 -1.15 -18.74 30.27
CA GLY A 178 -1.45 -18.89 28.86
C GLY A 178 -0.33 -18.40 27.96
N ILE A 179 -0.44 -18.75 26.69
CA ILE A 179 0.44 -18.29 25.61
C ILE A 179 -0.44 -17.76 24.49
N LEU A 180 -0.10 -16.60 23.92
CA LEU A 180 -0.75 -16.07 22.72
C LEU A 180 -0.37 -16.92 21.50
N LYS A 181 -1.36 -17.22 20.65
CA LYS A 181 -1.05 -17.70 19.30
C LYS A 181 -0.33 -16.61 18.51
N PRO A 182 0.56 -16.95 17.57
CA PRO A 182 1.27 -15.96 16.77
C PRO A 182 0.31 -14.96 16.13
N THR A 183 0.50 -13.68 16.43
CA THR A 183 -0.31 -12.59 15.94
C THR A 183 0.34 -11.88 14.75
N GLY A 184 1.66 -12.02 14.61
CA GLY A 184 2.48 -11.28 13.65
C GLY A 184 2.65 -9.81 14.03
N SER A 185 2.36 -9.45 15.27
CA SER A 185 2.52 -8.10 15.84
C SER A 185 3.62 -8.06 16.90
N GLN A 186 3.89 -6.88 17.45
CA GLN A 186 4.82 -6.72 18.57
C GLN A 186 4.36 -7.44 19.84
N ASP A 187 3.06 -7.74 19.95
CA ASP A 187 2.49 -8.47 21.08
C ASP A 187 3.15 -9.86 21.26
N ASP A 188 3.63 -10.47 20.17
CA ASP A 188 4.31 -11.77 20.22
C ASP A 188 5.60 -11.75 21.04
N GLN A 189 6.20 -10.56 21.24
CA GLN A 189 7.49 -10.39 21.94
C GLN A 189 7.33 -9.97 23.41
N LEU A 190 6.09 -9.77 23.90
CA LEU A 190 5.81 -9.24 25.23
C LEU A 190 5.32 -10.34 26.18
N LEU A 191 5.53 -10.10 27.46
CA LEU A 191 4.81 -10.77 28.54
C LEU A 191 3.67 -9.86 29.00
N PHE A 192 2.48 -10.39 29.18
CA PHE A 192 1.31 -9.64 29.61
C PHE A 192 0.84 -10.08 31.00
N THR A 193 0.44 -9.13 31.82
CA THR A 193 -0.21 -9.36 33.10
C THR A 193 -1.29 -8.29 33.33
N THR A 194 -1.98 -8.35 34.46
CA THR A 194 -2.93 -7.29 34.81
C THR A 194 -2.20 -5.96 35.02
N LEU A 195 -2.87 -4.84 34.77
CA LEU A 195 -2.30 -3.52 34.91
C LEU A 195 -1.70 -3.31 36.32
N ALA A 196 -2.46 -3.67 37.36
CA ALA A 196 -2.04 -3.53 38.76
C ALA A 196 -0.80 -4.35 39.06
N THR A 197 -0.74 -5.63 38.62
CA THR A 197 0.42 -6.50 38.80
C THR A 197 1.66 -5.93 38.10
N ALA A 198 1.52 -5.43 36.88
CA ALA A 198 2.64 -4.83 36.15
C ALA A 198 3.16 -3.57 36.85
N GLN A 199 2.26 -2.70 37.32
CA GLN A 199 2.63 -1.48 38.04
C GLN A 199 3.43 -1.81 39.33
N GLU A 200 3.04 -2.87 40.01
CA GLU A 200 3.78 -3.34 41.20
C GLU A 200 5.14 -3.89 40.82
N LEU A 201 5.22 -4.80 39.84
CA LEU A 201 6.48 -5.42 39.39
C LEU A 201 7.45 -4.42 38.77
N LEU A 202 6.95 -3.35 38.13
CA LEU A 202 7.74 -2.30 37.52
C LEU A 202 8.06 -1.14 38.46
N GLY A 203 7.49 -1.12 39.68
CA GLY A 203 7.70 -0.04 40.66
C GLY A 203 7.07 1.30 40.24
N MET A 204 5.95 1.27 39.47
CA MET A 204 5.27 2.45 38.93
C MET A 204 3.77 2.48 39.30
N PRO A 205 3.42 2.52 40.63
CA PRO A 205 2.04 2.42 41.07
C PRO A 205 1.19 3.59 40.54
N GLY A 206 0.03 3.26 39.91
CA GLY A 206 -0.90 4.24 39.36
C GLY A 206 -0.40 4.98 38.13
N GLN A 207 0.77 4.64 37.58
CA GLN A 207 1.33 5.23 36.35
C GLN A 207 1.06 4.33 35.17
N VAL A 208 0.92 4.93 33.99
CA VAL A 208 0.75 4.23 32.71
C VAL A 208 1.75 4.76 31.68
N SER A 209 2.29 3.86 30.87
CA SER A 209 3.27 4.19 29.83
C SER A 209 2.59 4.67 28.54
N MET A 210 1.37 4.16 28.29
CA MET A 210 0.54 4.56 27.15
C MET A 210 -0.91 4.17 27.38
N VAL A 211 -1.81 4.75 26.57
CA VAL A 211 -3.21 4.35 26.55
C VAL A 211 -3.62 4.11 25.08
N GLU A 212 -4.15 2.94 24.82
CA GLU A 212 -4.77 2.61 23.53
C GLU A 212 -6.26 2.94 23.60
N VAL A 213 -6.78 3.64 22.57
CA VAL A 213 -8.19 4.01 22.51
C VAL A 213 -8.77 3.52 21.20
N ALA A 214 -9.91 2.83 21.28
CA ALA A 214 -10.74 2.47 20.14
C ALA A 214 -11.90 3.47 20.03
N ALA A 215 -11.82 4.39 19.06
CA ALA A 215 -12.89 5.32 18.78
C ALA A 215 -13.72 4.83 17.58
N LEU A 216 -15.06 4.78 17.76
CA LEU A 216 -15.99 4.43 16.69
C LEU A 216 -16.19 5.65 15.78
N CYS A 217 -15.71 5.57 14.54
CA CYS A 217 -15.73 6.68 13.59
C CYS A 217 -17.05 6.79 12.79
N ALA A 218 -18.20 6.49 13.38
CA ALA A 218 -19.48 6.73 12.75
C ALA A 218 -19.84 8.23 12.83
N GLY A 219 -19.29 9.04 11.92
CA GLY A 219 -19.68 10.45 11.74
C GLY A 219 -18.87 11.50 12.50
N CYS A 220 -17.78 11.13 13.20
CA CYS A 220 -16.88 12.09 13.84
C CYS A 220 -15.47 11.92 13.28
N PRO A 221 -14.82 12.98 12.77
CA PRO A 221 -13.43 12.90 12.35
C PRO A 221 -12.54 12.51 13.54
N ILE A 222 -11.62 11.55 13.33
CA ILE A 222 -10.70 11.07 14.37
C ILE A 222 -9.83 12.21 14.92
N GLU A 223 -9.55 13.21 14.09
CA GLU A 223 -8.81 14.42 14.44
C GLU A 223 -9.55 15.24 15.51
N GLU A 224 -10.87 15.28 15.49
CA GLU A 224 -11.68 15.95 16.51
C GLU A 224 -11.61 15.22 17.85
N MET A 225 -11.61 13.89 17.84
CA MET A 225 -11.40 13.09 19.05
C MET A 225 -10.01 13.35 19.64
N VAL A 226 -8.97 13.34 18.80
CA VAL A 226 -7.59 13.64 19.19
C VAL A 226 -7.52 15.04 19.83
N ARG A 227 -8.17 16.05 19.23
CA ARG A 227 -8.19 17.41 19.75
C ARG A 227 -8.86 17.47 21.15
N GLN A 228 -10.04 16.86 21.29
CA GLN A 228 -10.78 16.87 22.55
C GLN A 228 -10.03 16.14 23.68
N ILE A 229 -9.39 15.01 23.37
CA ILE A 229 -8.57 14.28 24.34
C ILE A 229 -7.34 15.11 24.71
N SER A 230 -6.67 15.77 23.74
CA SER A 230 -5.51 16.62 24.00
C SER A 230 -5.83 17.83 24.87
N GLU A 231 -7.04 18.38 24.75
CA GLU A 231 -7.48 19.52 25.58
C GLU A 231 -7.65 19.14 27.06
N VAL A 232 -8.10 17.92 27.35
CA VAL A 232 -8.31 17.44 28.75
C VAL A 232 -7.07 16.77 29.33
N LEU A 233 -6.08 16.40 28.51
CA LEU A 233 -4.83 15.78 28.92
C LEU A 233 -3.61 16.58 28.41
N PRO A 234 -3.34 17.79 28.93
CA PRO A 234 -2.25 18.64 28.44
C PRO A 234 -0.84 18.05 28.65
N GLY A 235 -0.70 17.14 29.65
CA GLY A 235 0.53 16.39 29.90
C GLY A 235 0.76 15.18 29.00
N ALA A 236 -0.17 14.89 28.11
CA ALA A 236 -0.08 13.77 27.18
C ALA A 236 0.04 14.23 25.71
N LYS A 237 0.70 13.42 24.91
CA LYS A 237 0.69 13.52 23.47
C LYS A 237 -0.33 12.52 22.90
N VAL A 238 -1.38 13.03 22.29
CA VAL A 238 -2.45 12.23 21.69
C VAL A 238 -2.23 12.17 20.19
N MET A 239 -2.22 10.97 19.63
CA MET A 239 -1.96 10.74 18.20
C MET A 239 -2.99 9.76 17.63
N ALA A 240 -3.56 10.08 16.48
CA ALA A 240 -4.25 9.08 15.70
C ALA A 240 -3.21 8.11 15.09
N ILE A 241 -3.44 6.81 15.20
CA ILE A 241 -2.54 5.80 14.61
C ILE A 241 -2.41 6.02 13.08
N GLN A 242 -3.50 6.47 12.43
CA GLN A 242 -3.47 6.88 11.04
C GLN A 242 -2.49 8.02 10.74
N GLN A 243 -2.21 8.93 11.68
CA GLN A 243 -1.23 10.01 11.46
C GLN A 243 0.21 9.50 11.42
N VAL A 244 0.53 8.45 12.19
CA VAL A 244 1.86 7.81 12.14
C VAL A 244 2.06 7.11 10.79
N VAL A 245 0.98 6.54 10.24
CA VAL A 245 0.96 5.92 8.91
C VAL A 245 0.94 6.96 7.79
N LYS A 246 0.35 8.15 8.03
CA LYS A 246 0.23 9.23 7.04
C LYS A 246 1.61 9.69 6.52
N GLY A 247 2.63 9.76 7.37
CA GLY A 247 4.00 10.06 6.94
C GLY A 247 4.57 9.02 5.96
N ARG A 248 4.29 7.74 6.16
CA ARG A 248 4.63 6.67 5.20
C ARG A 248 3.77 6.76 3.94
N MET A 249 2.49 7.10 4.07
CA MET A 249 1.57 7.32 2.94
C MET A 249 1.98 8.53 2.09
N GLU A 250 2.50 9.60 2.68
CA GLU A 250 3.04 10.76 1.95
C GLU A 250 4.28 10.38 1.13
N THR A 251 5.17 9.58 1.66
CA THR A 251 6.33 9.04 0.92
C THR A 251 5.86 8.16 -0.25
N LEU A 252 4.87 7.30 -0.04
CA LEU A 252 4.26 6.50 -1.12
C LEU A 252 3.58 7.38 -2.16
N ALA A 253 2.90 8.47 -1.76
CA ALA A 253 2.28 9.42 -2.67
C ALA A 253 3.31 10.18 -3.52
N GLN A 254 4.46 10.55 -2.95
CA GLN A 254 5.58 11.16 -3.69
C GLN A 254 6.18 10.15 -4.69
N PHE A 255 6.38 8.90 -4.26
CA PHE A 255 6.85 7.84 -5.14
C PHE A 255 5.86 7.56 -6.28
N LYS A 256 4.55 7.59 -6.01
CA LYS A 256 3.49 7.48 -7.02
C LYS A 256 3.56 8.61 -8.04
N LYS A 257 3.77 9.86 -7.61
CA LYS A 257 3.93 11.02 -8.50
C LYS A 257 5.15 10.89 -9.41
N LEU A 258 6.31 10.49 -8.85
CA LEU A 258 7.53 10.26 -9.62
C LEU A 258 7.32 9.15 -10.66
N SER A 259 6.76 8.02 -10.24
CA SER A 259 6.49 6.88 -11.12
C SER A 259 5.50 7.23 -12.22
N PHE A 260 4.50 8.10 -11.94
CA PHE A 260 3.58 8.60 -12.94
C PHE A 260 4.29 9.49 -13.97
N GLY A 261 5.24 10.33 -13.52
CA GLY A 261 6.08 11.13 -14.41
C GLY A 261 6.92 10.25 -15.34
N VAL A 262 7.57 9.22 -14.82
CA VAL A 262 8.33 8.23 -15.61
C VAL A 262 7.41 7.51 -16.60
N SER A 263 6.21 7.13 -16.17
CA SER A 263 5.23 6.46 -17.03
C SER A 263 4.81 7.31 -18.23
N ILE A 264 4.65 8.63 -18.05
CA ILE A 264 4.37 9.57 -19.15
C ILE A 264 5.50 9.55 -20.17
N ILE A 265 6.76 9.56 -19.71
CA ILE A 265 7.93 9.50 -20.60
C ILE A 265 7.93 8.19 -21.41
N ILE A 266 7.65 7.06 -20.76
CA ILE A 266 7.59 5.75 -21.43
C ILE A 266 6.45 5.71 -22.46
N ILE A 267 5.29 6.29 -22.17
CA ILE A 267 4.17 6.41 -23.12
C ILE A 267 4.57 7.27 -24.31
N LEU A 268 5.27 8.38 -24.09
CA LEU A 268 5.76 9.24 -25.17
C LEU A 268 6.76 8.48 -26.06
N ILE A 269 7.69 7.73 -25.49
CA ILE A 269 8.61 6.88 -26.25
C ILE A 269 7.84 5.83 -27.04
N GLY A 270 6.89 5.14 -26.41
CA GLY A 270 6.02 4.16 -27.08
C GLY A 270 5.23 4.78 -28.23
N SER A 271 4.66 5.96 -28.03
CA SER A 271 3.97 6.74 -29.06
C SER A 271 4.90 7.08 -30.25
N LEU A 272 6.14 7.47 -29.97
CA LEU A 272 7.16 7.76 -30.99
C LEU A 272 7.52 6.50 -31.78
N VAL A 273 7.66 5.35 -31.11
CA VAL A 273 7.91 4.06 -31.78
C VAL A 273 6.75 3.72 -32.72
N VAL A 274 5.48 3.91 -32.29
CA VAL A 274 4.31 3.72 -33.16
C VAL A 274 4.39 4.63 -34.38
N LEU A 275 4.62 5.93 -34.17
CA LEU A 275 4.68 6.94 -35.22
C LEU A 275 5.77 6.61 -36.27
N VAL A 276 6.98 6.30 -35.81
CA VAL A 276 8.11 5.99 -36.71
C VAL A 276 7.87 4.69 -37.47
N THR A 277 7.40 3.65 -36.79
CA THR A 277 7.15 2.34 -37.40
C THR A 277 6.00 2.40 -38.41
N MET A 278 4.91 3.12 -38.07
CA MET A 278 3.80 3.30 -39.02
C MET A 278 4.19 4.16 -40.21
N THR A 279 4.99 5.22 -40.01
CA THR A 279 5.51 6.04 -41.12
C THR A 279 6.41 5.21 -42.05
N GLY A 280 7.30 4.36 -41.49
CA GLY A 280 8.10 3.42 -42.26
C GLY A 280 7.23 2.40 -43.02
N SER A 281 6.18 1.87 -42.38
CA SER A 281 5.24 0.94 -43.05
C SER A 281 4.52 1.58 -44.21
N VAL A 282 4.07 2.84 -44.07
CA VAL A 282 3.45 3.61 -45.15
C VAL A 282 4.41 3.85 -46.32
N ARG A 283 5.67 4.22 -46.07
CA ARG A 283 6.71 4.44 -47.07
C ARG A 283 6.96 3.18 -47.93
N GLU A 284 7.10 2.02 -47.28
CA GLU A 284 7.32 0.74 -47.97
C GLU A 284 6.10 0.30 -48.84
N ARG A 285 4.92 0.80 -48.51
CA ARG A 285 3.68 0.46 -49.23
C ARG A 285 3.25 1.56 -50.22
N LYS A 286 4.16 2.50 -50.53
CA LYS A 286 3.86 3.64 -51.39
C LYS A 286 3.26 3.20 -52.72
N ALA A 287 3.82 2.18 -53.38
CA ALA A 287 3.33 1.62 -54.65
C ALA A 287 1.95 0.96 -54.48
N GLU A 288 1.73 0.14 -53.43
CA GLU A 288 0.42 -0.50 -53.16
C GLU A 288 -0.68 0.56 -52.95
N ILE A 289 -0.38 1.61 -52.17
CA ILE A 289 -1.30 2.73 -51.91
C ILE A 289 -1.58 3.49 -53.20
N GLY A 290 -0.57 3.69 -54.05
CA GLY A 290 -0.73 4.30 -55.37
C GLY A 290 -1.69 3.54 -56.26
N VAL A 291 -1.55 2.21 -56.30
CA VAL A 291 -2.50 1.34 -57.03
C VAL A 291 -3.91 1.45 -56.48
N PHE A 292 -4.12 1.41 -55.16
CA PHE A 292 -5.46 1.61 -54.61
C PHE A 292 -6.07 2.95 -55.00
N ARG A 293 -5.26 4.02 -54.99
CA ARG A 293 -5.71 5.36 -55.43
C ARG A 293 -6.03 5.41 -56.92
N ALA A 294 -5.25 4.75 -57.77
CA ALA A 294 -5.48 4.67 -59.22
C ALA A 294 -6.76 3.92 -59.56
N ILE A 295 -7.13 2.88 -58.81
CA ILE A 295 -8.38 2.11 -58.99
C ILE A 295 -9.61 2.87 -58.44
N GLY A 296 -9.44 4.08 -57.82
CA GLY A 296 -10.56 4.91 -57.40
C GLY A 296 -10.83 4.92 -55.88
N PHE A 297 -9.97 4.36 -55.05
CA PHE A 297 -10.09 4.50 -53.60
C PHE A 297 -9.93 5.97 -53.19
N ARG A 298 -10.89 6.50 -52.44
CA ARG A 298 -10.85 7.85 -51.89
C ARG A 298 -9.81 7.93 -50.78
N GLN A 299 -9.28 9.14 -50.49
CA GLN A 299 -8.33 9.42 -49.43
C GLN A 299 -8.77 8.84 -48.06
N TRP A 300 -10.07 8.97 -47.76
CA TRP A 300 -10.67 8.43 -46.54
C TRP A 300 -10.56 6.91 -46.41
N HIS A 301 -10.68 6.16 -47.54
CA HIS A 301 -10.55 4.70 -47.49
C HIS A 301 -9.13 4.27 -47.12
N VAL A 302 -8.12 4.94 -47.68
CA VAL A 302 -6.69 4.69 -47.32
C VAL A 302 -6.42 5.01 -45.88
N MET A 303 -6.87 6.19 -45.40
CA MET A 303 -6.73 6.60 -44.02
C MET A 303 -7.38 5.58 -43.05
N ARG A 304 -8.61 5.14 -43.40
CA ARG A 304 -9.36 4.17 -42.60
C ARG A 304 -8.62 2.82 -42.46
N ILE A 305 -7.99 2.33 -43.53
CA ILE A 305 -7.21 1.07 -43.49
C ILE A 305 -6.08 1.20 -42.48
N ILE A 306 -5.30 2.28 -42.49
CA ILE A 306 -4.15 2.49 -41.64
C ILE A 306 -4.59 2.67 -40.17
N LEU A 307 -5.65 3.45 -39.93
CA LEU A 307 -6.21 3.61 -38.58
C LEU A 307 -6.79 2.31 -38.03
N MET A 308 -7.37 1.45 -38.89
CA MET A 308 -7.82 0.13 -38.44
C MET A 308 -6.66 -0.80 -38.08
N GLU A 309 -5.56 -0.79 -38.85
CA GLU A 309 -4.35 -1.53 -38.48
C GLU A 309 -3.86 -1.09 -37.10
N ALA A 310 -3.77 0.23 -36.87
CA ALA A 310 -3.38 0.79 -35.57
C ALA A 310 -4.33 0.40 -34.44
N THR A 311 -5.66 0.46 -34.70
CA THR A 311 -6.70 0.09 -33.73
C THR A 311 -6.60 -1.38 -33.31
N LEU A 312 -6.41 -2.29 -34.25
CA LEU A 312 -6.27 -3.72 -33.98
C LEU A 312 -5.04 -4.02 -33.12
N ILE A 313 -3.90 -3.40 -33.44
CA ILE A 313 -2.68 -3.55 -32.65
C ILE A 313 -2.89 -2.96 -31.25
N SER A 314 -3.55 -1.80 -31.14
CA SER A 314 -3.80 -1.14 -29.85
C SER A 314 -4.72 -1.97 -28.96
N ILE A 315 -5.76 -2.60 -29.50
CA ILE A 315 -6.63 -3.51 -28.72
C ILE A 315 -5.79 -4.68 -28.19
N GLY A 316 -4.99 -5.31 -29.05
CA GLY A 316 -4.08 -6.39 -28.63
C GLY A 316 -3.10 -5.93 -27.55
N ALA A 317 -2.50 -4.73 -27.72
CA ALA A 317 -1.57 -4.16 -26.77
C ALA A 317 -2.22 -3.82 -25.43
N GLY A 318 -3.46 -3.31 -25.42
CA GLY A 318 -4.20 -3.04 -24.19
C GLY A 318 -4.49 -4.31 -23.40
N VAL A 319 -4.94 -5.38 -24.06
CA VAL A 319 -5.20 -6.67 -23.40
C VAL A 319 -3.91 -7.30 -22.89
N VAL A 320 -2.90 -7.44 -23.74
CA VAL A 320 -1.61 -8.04 -23.35
C VAL A 320 -0.91 -7.19 -22.28
N GLY A 321 -0.96 -5.85 -22.40
CA GLY A 321 -0.40 -4.91 -21.44
C GLY A 321 -1.05 -5.03 -20.06
N TYR A 322 -2.37 -5.17 -20.00
CA TYR A 322 -3.06 -5.41 -18.73
C TYR A 322 -2.67 -6.75 -18.09
N LEU A 323 -2.64 -7.84 -18.86
CA LEU A 323 -2.22 -9.16 -18.36
C LEU A 323 -0.76 -9.16 -17.91
N ALA A 324 0.13 -8.56 -18.69
CA ALA A 324 1.54 -8.44 -18.34
C ALA A 324 1.74 -7.59 -17.07
N SER A 325 0.95 -6.52 -16.90
CA SER A 325 0.99 -5.68 -15.69
C SER A 325 0.59 -6.44 -14.43
N MET A 326 -0.36 -7.37 -14.50
CA MET A 326 -0.71 -8.21 -13.35
C MET A 326 0.46 -9.10 -12.93
N GLY A 327 1.17 -9.68 -13.91
CA GLY A 327 2.38 -10.46 -13.65
C GLY A 327 3.50 -9.59 -13.05
N ALA A 328 3.73 -8.41 -13.62
CA ALA A 328 4.73 -7.45 -13.14
C ALA A 328 4.41 -6.93 -11.73
N THR A 329 3.12 -6.66 -11.43
CA THR A 329 2.67 -6.24 -10.09
C THR A 329 2.92 -7.35 -9.06
N ARG A 330 2.60 -8.61 -9.38
CA ARG A 330 2.91 -9.75 -8.50
C ARG A 330 4.40 -9.88 -8.25
N LEU A 331 5.21 -9.77 -9.28
CA LEU A 331 6.67 -9.81 -9.14
C LEU A 331 7.18 -8.66 -8.26
N ALA A 332 6.66 -7.45 -8.47
CA ALA A 332 7.03 -6.29 -7.66
C ALA A 332 6.63 -6.47 -6.18
N LEU A 333 5.43 -7.02 -5.89
CA LEU A 333 5.03 -7.33 -4.52
C LEU A 333 5.92 -8.39 -3.87
N MET A 334 6.33 -9.42 -4.60
CA MET A 334 7.27 -10.45 -4.10
C MET A 334 8.65 -9.88 -3.77
N LEU A 335 9.11 -8.86 -4.50
CA LEU A 335 10.45 -8.29 -4.32
C LEU A 335 10.48 -7.15 -3.30
N PHE A 336 9.40 -6.39 -3.14
CA PHE A 336 9.40 -5.12 -2.40
C PHE A 336 8.35 -5.03 -1.29
N ALA A 337 7.40 -5.97 -1.18
CA ALA A 337 6.40 -5.95 -0.13
C ALA A 337 6.79 -6.90 1.02
N ASP A 338 6.52 -6.48 2.26
CA ASP A 338 6.73 -7.29 3.47
C ASP A 338 5.84 -8.55 3.47
N ASN A 339 4.74 -8.53 2.71
CA ASN A 339 3.79 -9.62 2.62
C ASN A 339 3.59 -10.06 1.16
N PRO A 340 4.28 -11.12 0.70
CA PRO A 340 4.23 -11.56 -0.70
C PRO A 340 2.87 -12.16 -1.12
N HIS A 341 1.97 -12.42 -0.16
CA HIS A 341 0.66 -13.05 -0.42
C HIS A 341 -0.48 -12.04 -0.64
N VAL A 342 -0.17 -10.74 -0.77
CA VAL A 342 -1.18 -9.72 -1.09
C VAL A 342 -1.83 -10.06 -2.43
N ALA A 343 -3.14 -10.28 -2.41
CA ALA A 343 -3.89 -10.56 -3.61
C ALA A 343 -3.96 -9.32 -4.50
N VAL A 344 -3.57 -9.47 -5.76
CA VAL A 344 -3.81 -8.43 -6.79
C VAL A 344 -5.23 -8.62 -7.31
N PRO A 345 -6.20 -7.76 -6.93
CA PRO A 345 -7.58 -7.93 -7.37
C PRO A 345 -7.73 -7.65 -8.87
N TRP A 346 -8.53 -8.44 -9.54
CA TRP A 346 -8.96 -8.15 -10.91
C TRP A 346 -9.82 -6.88 -10.91
N ASN A 347 -9.32 -5.83 -11.56
CA ASN A 347 -10.05 -4.57 -11.63
C ASN A 347 -10.48 -4.29 -13.08
N MET A 348 -11.76 -4.47 -13.36
CA MET A 348 -12.34 -4.24 -14.69
C MET A 348 -12.22 -2.77 -15.13
N ALA A 349 -12.24 -1.83 -14.20
CA ALA A 349 -12.05 -0.41 -14.52
C ALA A 349 -10.62 -0.13 -15.01
N LEU A 350 -9.61 -0.76 -14.38
CA LEU A 350 -8.22 -0.68 -14.84
C LEU A 350 -8.01 -1.36 -16.18
N ALA A 351 -8.68 -2.49 -16.43
CA ALA A 351 -8.65 -3.16 -17.75
C ALA A 351 -9.25 -2.28 -18.84
N ALA A 352 -10.41 -1.67 -18.58
CA ALA A 352 -11.03 -0.72 -19.49
C ALA A 352 -10.16 0.53 -19.71
N GLY A 353 -9.53 1.03 -18.65
CA GLY A 353 -8.56 2.13 -18.71
C GLY A 353 -7.34 1.82 -19.55
N ALA A 354 -6.78 0.61 -19.43
CA ALA A 354 -5.67 0.12 -20.25
C ALA A 354 -6.03 0.07 -21.73
N LEU A 355 -7.21 -0.48 -22.05
CA LEU A 355 -7.73 -0.52 -23.43
C LEU A 355 -7.98 0.88 -23.98
N GLY A 356 -8.62 1.77 -23.21
CA GLY A 356 -8.87 3.15 -23.61
C GLY A 356 -7.57 3.93 -23.88
N MET A 357 -6.59 3.81 -22.99
CA MET A 357 -5.28 4.46 -23.12
C MET A 357 -4.51 3.90 -24.32
N SER A 358 -4.52 2.59 -24.54
CA SER A 358 -3.91 1.93 -25.68
C SER A 358 -4.48 2.45 -27.00
N LEU A 359 -5.80 2.49 -27.11
CA LEU A 359 -6.50 3.01 -28.29
C LEU A 359 -6.18 4.49 -28.51
N LEU A 360 -6.22 5.31 -27.47
CA LEU A 360 -5.93 6.73 -27.57
C LEU A 360 -4.51 6.96 -28.10
N VAL A 361 -3.51 6.32 -27.49
CA VAL A 361 -2.10 6.50 -27.88
C VAL A 361 -1.83 5.94 -29.27
N GLY A 362 -2.29 4.73 -29.57
CA GLY A 362 -2.00 4.09 -30.84
C GLY A 362 -2.70 4.76 -32.03
N VAL A 363 -3.97 5.20 -31.85
CA VAL A 363 -4.71 5.90 -32.90
C VAL A 363 -4.12 7.30 -33.11
N THR A 364 -3.88 8.08 -32.04
CA THR A 364 -3.33 9.45 -32.16
C THR A 364 -1.95 9.45 -32.82
N ALA A 365 -1.05 8.55 -32.42
CA ALA A 365 0.27 8.41 -33.03
C ALA A 365 0.21 8.01 -34.51
N SER A 366 -0.87 7.35 -34.93
CA SER A 366 -1.04 6.87 -36.31
C SER A 366 -1.78 7.87 -37.23
N ILE A 367 -2.32 8.98 -36.69
CA ILE A 367 -3.02 10.00 -37.50
C ILE A 367 -2.08 10.60 -38.52
N TYR A 368 -0.90 11.01 -38.12
CA TYR A 368 0.07 11.64 -39.03
C TYR A 368 0.48 10.72 -40.19
N PRO A 369 0.92 9.47 -39.99
CA PRO A 369 1.25 8.56 -41.09
C PRO A 369 0.01 8.21 -41.92
N ALA A 370 -1.18 8.12 -41.34
CA ALA A 370 -2.42 7.87 -42.07
C ALA A 370 -2.79 9.03 -43.02
N LEU A 371 -2.65 10.28 -42.56
CA LEU A 371 -2.86 11.47 -43.39
C LEU A 371 -1.83 11.57 -44.50
N THR A 372 -0.55 11.29 -44.23
CA THR A 372 0.52 11.29 -45.24
C THR A 372 0.24 10.27 -46.33
N ALA A 373 -0.21 9.06 -46.01
CA ALA A 373 -0.59 8.05 -46.95
C ALA A 373 -1.82 8.44 -47.77
N ALA A 374 -2.83 9.03 -47.15
CA ALA A 374 -4.08 9.44 -47.81
C ALA A 374 -3.86 10.57 -48.85
N ARG A 375 -2.87 11.44 -48.61
CA ARG A 375 -2.53 12.58 -49.46
C ARG A 375 -1.53 12.28 -50.56
N MET A 376 -1.01 11.04 -50.67
CA MET A 376 -0.06 10.66 -51.74
C MET A 376 -0.66 10.83 -53.11
N ASP A 377 0.14 11.41 -54.02
CA ASP A 377 -0.20 11.49 -55.47
C ASP A 377 -0.03 10.10 -56.09
N PRO A 378 -1.08 9.57 -56.81
CA PRO A 378 -0.97 8.29 -57.50
C PRO A 378 0.18 8.25 -58.53
N ASN A 379 0.42 9.36 -59.24
CA ASN A 379 1.45 9.43 -60.27
C ASN A 379 2.88 9.28 -59.66
N ASP A 380 3.13 9.95 -58.54
CA ASP A 380 4.42 9.85 -57.84
C ASP A 380 4.62 8.49 -57.15
N ALA A 381 3.53 7.84 -56.80
CA ALA A 381 3.56 6.52 -56.18
C ALA A 381 3.84 5.41 -57.21
N LEU A 382 3.37 5.53 -58.43
CA LEU A 382 3.57 4.58 -59.54
C LEU A 382 4.95 4.75 -60.20
N ARG A 383 5.53 5.98 -60.20
CA ARG A 383 6.89 6.23 -60.70
C ARG A 383 8.00 5.65 -59.80
N ALA A 384 7.67 5.20 -58.61
CA ALA A 384 8.62 4.59 -57.67
C ALA A 384 8.67 3.06 -57.81
N LEU A 385 7.99 2.46 -58.80
CA LEU A 385 8.11 1.07 -59.24
C LEU A 385 9.21 0.96 -60.26
#